data_6477d8f705e6ced578577d0d11104c85
#
_entry.id   6477d8f705e6ced578577d0d11104c85
#
_cell.length_a   1.000
_cell.length_b   1.000
_cell.length_c   1.000
_cell.angle_alpha   90.00
_cell.angle_beta   90.00
_cell.angle_gamma   90.00
#
_symmetry.space_group_name_H-M   'P 1'
#
loop_
_entity.id
_entity.type
_entity.pdbx_description
1 polymer ?
#
loop_
_entity_poly.entity_id
_entity_poly.type
_entity_poly.pdbx_seq_one_letter_code
_entity_poly.pdbx_strand_id
1 'polypeptide(L)'
;LEETIKIIKAHMKAKDLNFEGKQTTAKNYQGLPGAYNDHVPLMIGGGAPRILGLAGKEADIVSINYNNSAGNLAGSRDTDTAEETMKKIDWIKDGAGNRFDQIELEIGAYLTIVTDNQLETAESMSGMMGMSVDQLLSFPHALIGSIEYICEELEKRRELYGISYISFSDNSAESVIPIVK
;
A
#
# COMPACT_ATOMS: atom_id res chain seq x y z
N LEU A 1 10.28 -13.62 4.48
CA LEU A 1 9.40 -13.12 3.41
C LEU A 1 9.82 -13.68 2.04
N GLU A 2 11.08 -13.52 1.58
CA GLU A 2 11.54 -14.05 0.28
C GLU A 2 11.29 -15.55 0.12
N GLU A 3 11.59 -16.34 1.15
CA GLU A 3 11.34 -17.79 1.16
C GLU A 3 9.84 -18.11 1.13
N THR A 4 9.05 -17.34 1.89
CA THR A 4 7.59 -17.47 1.93
C THR A 4 6.95 -17.18 0.56
N ILE A 5 7.41 -16.14 -0.12
CA ILE A 5 6.93 -15.80 -1.46
C ILE A 5 7.16 -16.94 -2.46
N LYS A 6 8.35 -17.57 -2.40
CA LYS A 6 8.66 -18.73 -3.27
C LYS A 6 7.72 -19.91 -3.01
N ILE A 7 7.42 -20.18 -1.74
CA ILE A 7 6.50 -21.25 -1.36
C ILE A 7 5.06 -20.93 -1.84
N ILE A 8 4.60 -19.70 -1.61
CA ILE A 8 3.26 -19.24 -2.04
C ILE A 8 3.14 -19.35 -3.58
N LYS A 9 4.11 -18.86 -4.33
CA LYS A 9 4.10 -18.93 -5.80
C LYS A 9 4.12 -20.38 -6.33
N ALA A 10 4.80 -21.28 -5.65
CA ALA A 10 4.78 -22.71 -6.00
C ALA A 10 3.42 -23.34 -5.67
N HIS A 11 2.83 -23.01 -4.52
CA HIS A 11 1.49 -23.45 -4.14
C HIS A 11 0.42 -22.99 -5.15
N MET A 12 0.42 -21.72 -5.54
CA MET A 12 -0.53 -21.19 -6.51
C MET A 12 -0.50 -21.93 -7.85
N LYS A 13 0.67 -22.47 -8.24
CA LYS A 13 0.86 -23.22 -9.49
C LYS A 13 0.59 -24.72 -9.35
N ALA A 14 0.02 -25.16 -8.23
CA ALA A 14 -0.20 -26.57 -7.91
C ALA A 14 1.03 -27.47 -8.14
N LYS A 15 2.23 -26.93 -7.89
CA LYS A 15 3.48 -27.68 -8.09
C LYS A 15 3.90 -28.35 -6.78
N ASP A 16 4.42 -29.58 -6.94
CA ASP A 16 5.15 -30.22 -5.85
C ASP A 16 6.38 -29.38 -5.51
N LEU A 17 6.55 -29.09 -4.23
CA LEU A 17 7.63 -28.27 -3.74
C LEU A 17 8.50 -29.01 -2.76
N ASN A 18 9.80 -29.06 -3.09
CA ASN A 18 10.87 -29.36 -2.15
C ASN A 18 11.74 -28.11 -2.05
N PHE A 19 11.66 -27.45 -0.91
CA PHE A 19 12.36 -26.19 -0.65
C PHE A 19 13.08 -26.28 0.69
N GLU A 20 14.36 -25.96 0.69
CA GLU A 20 15.18 -25.87 1.90
C GLU A 20 15.78 -24.46 1.97
N GLY A 21 15.16 -23.60 2.80
CA GLY A 21 15.59 -22.23 3.04
C GLY A 21 16.34 -22.12 4.38
N LYS A 22 16.76 -20.90 4.70
CA LYS A 22 17.41 -20.59 5.98
C LYS A 22 16.44 -20.58 7.15
N GLN A 23 15.19 -20.21 6.90
CA GLN A 23 14.14 -20.01 7.91
C GLN A 23 12.97 -20.97 7.73
N THR A 24 12.74 -21.45 6.51
CA THR A 24 11.57 -22.25 6.17
C THR A 24 11.96 -23.44 5.32
N THR A 25 11.39 -24.60 5.64
CA THR A 25 11.57 -25.82 4.86
C THR A 25 10.22 -26.38 4.46
N ALA A 26 10.07 -26.80 3.20
CA ALA A 26 8.93 -27.55 2.71
C ALA A 26 9.43 -28.84 2.05
N LYS A 27 8.97 -30.00 2.52
CA LYS A 27 9.35 -31.30 1.97
C LYS A 27 8.11 -32.04 1.50
N ASN A 28 8.14 -32.52 0.25
CA ASN A 28 7.04 -33.25 -0.39
C ASN A 28 5.70 -32.47 -0.26
N TYR A 29 5.78 -31.15 -0.29
CA TYR A 29 4.61 -30.29 -0.16
C TYR A 29 3.86 -30.25 -1.50
N GLN A 30 2.57 -30.56 -1.47
CA GLN A 30 1.68 -30.43 -2.63
C GLN A 30 0.84 -29.19 -2.52
N GLY A 31 0.93 -28.31 -3.52
CA GLY A 31 0.15 -27.06 -3.61
C GLY A 31 -1.29 -27.33 -4.06
N LEU A 32 -2.13 -27.89 -3.18
CA LEU A 32 -3.52 -28.22 -3.52
C LEU A 32 -4.52 -27.50 -2.59
N PRO A 33 -5.63 -26.97 -3.16
CA PRO A 33 -5.89 -26.81 -4.59
C PRO A 33 -4.99 -25.73 -5.20
N GLY A 34 -4.63 -25.88 -6.47
CA GLY A 34 -3.99 -24.81 -7.22
C GLY A 34 -4.94 -23.64 -7.47
N ALA A 35 -4.42 -22.55 -7.99
CA ALA A 35 -5.23 -21.41 -8.40
C ALA A 35 -6.23 -21.80 -9.48
N TYR A 36 -7.46 -21.27 -9.38
CA TYR A 36 -8.48 -21.50 -10.41
C TYR A 36 -8.06 -20.92 -11.76
N ASN A 37 -7.45 -19.75 -11.74
CA ASN A 37 -6.76 -19.15 -12.89
C ASN A 37 -5.27 -19.45 -12.79
N ASP A 38 -4.55 -19.43 -13.89
CA ASP A 38 -3.10 -19.69 -13.93
C ASP A 38 -2.28 -18.73 -13.08
N HIS A 39 -2.85 -17.58 -12.69
CA HIS A 39 -2.24 -16.56 -11.91
C HIS A 39 -3.20 -15.97 -10.85
N VAL A 40 -2.74 -15.89 -9.61
CA VAL A 40 -3.39 -15.15 -8.54
C VAL A 40 -2.53 -13.93 -8.23
N PRO A 41 -3.07 -12.70 -8.33
CA PRO A 41 -2.31 -11.49 -8.01
C PRO A 41 -1.76 -11.52 -6.58
N LEU A 42 -0.48 -11.25 -6.45
CA LEU A 42 0.23 -11.19 -5.18
C LEU A 42 0.41 -9.73 -4.76
N MET A 43 -0.19 -9.35 -3.63
CA MET A 43 0.06 -8.05 -3.02
C MET A 43 1.14 -8.17 -1.95
N ILE A 44 2.10 -7.24 -1.97
CA ILE A 44 3.12 -7.10 -0.93
C ILE A 44 3.15 -5.64 -0.46
N GLY A 45 2.98 -5.44 0.84
CA GLY A 45 3.01 -4.12 1.46
C GLY A 45 4.29 -3.86 2.26
N GLY A 46 4.68 -2.59 2.32
CA GLY A 46 5.80 -2.15 3.13
C GLY A 46 6.10 -0.66 3.03
N GLY A 47 7.01 -0.19 3.90
CA GLY A 47 7.43 1.22 3.96
C GLY A 47 8.95 1.40 3.98
N ALA A 48 9.73 0.33 3.84
CA ALA A 48 11.19 0.38 3.89
C ALA A 48 11.82 -0.12 2.58
N PRO A 49 13.03 0.37 2.20
CA PRO A 49 13.64 0.13 0.89
C PRO A 49 13.80 -1.37 0.56
N ARG A 50 14.21 -2.19 1.52
CA ARG A 50 14.38 -3.63 1.30
C ARG A 50 13.07 -4.33 0.95
N ILE A 51 11.98 -4.00 1.66
CA ILE A 51 10.67 -4.63 1.44
C ILE A 51 10.06 -4.13 0.13
N LEU A 52 10.14 -2.84 -0.14
CA LEU A 52 9.59 -2.25 -1.36
C LEU A 52 10.37 -2.68 -2.61
N GLY A 53 11.68 -2.80 -2.54
CA GLY A 53 12.47 -3.38 -3.63
C GLY A 53 12.11 -4.85 -3.89
N LEU A 54 11.90 -5.65 -2.83
CA LEU A 54 11.42 -7.02 -2.97
C LEU A 54 9.99 -7.07 -3.54
N ALA A 55 9.11 -6.17 -3.10
CA ALA A 55 7.75 -6.06 -3.63
C ALA A 55 7.78 -5.71 -5.12
N GLY A 56 8.58 -4.74 -5.53
CA GLY A 56 8.80 -4.40 -6.93
C GLY A 56 9.23 -5.60 -7.77
N LYS A 57 10.10 -6.45 -7.23
CA LYS A 57 10.58 -7.65 -7.92
C LYS A 57 9.53 -8.76 -8.02
N GLU A 58 8.70 -8.96 -7.00
CA GLU A 58 7.93 -10.19 -6.81
C GLU A 58 6.42 -10.00 -6.87
N ALA A 59 5.89 -8.79 -6.56
CA ALA A 59 4.46 -8.55 -6.44
C ALA A 59 3.81 -8.08 -7.75
N ASP A 60 2.51 -8.27 -7.85
CA ASP A 60 1.65 -7.68 -8.88
C ASP A 60 1.06 -6.37 -8.39
N ILE A 61 0.80 -6.29 -7.09
CA ILE A 61 0.29 -5.08 -6.42
C ILE A 61 1.27 -4.74 -5.30
N VAL A 62 1.73 -3.49 -5.24
CA VAL A 62 2.59 -3.01 -4.16
C VAL A 62 1.84 -2.00 -3.32
N SER A 63 1.61 -2.34 -2.05
CA SER A 63 0.98 -1.47 -1.06
C SER A 63 2.03 -0.61 -0.38
N ILE A 64 1.97 0.71 -0.62
CA ILE A 64 2.90 1.69 -0.07
C ILE A 64 2.41 2.08 1.33
N ASN A 65 3.23 1.79 2.34
CA ASN A 65 2.93 2.09 3.73
C ASN A 65 4.00 2.98 4.35
N TYR A 66 3.68 3.59 5.50
CA TYR A 66 4.69 4.26 6.32
C TYR A 66 5.68 3.23 6.91
N ASN A 67 6.88 3.69 7.21
CA ASN A 67 7.88 2.84 7.85
C ASN A 67 7.60 2.71 9.35
N ASN A 68 7.01 1.61 9.76
CA ASN A 68 6.64 1.34 11.15
C ASN A 68 7.81 0.78 12.01
N SER A 69 9.06 1.04 11.63
CA SER A 69 10.22 0.57 12.40
C SER A 69 10.29 1.14 13.81
N ALA A 70 9.70 2.32 14.04
CA ALA A 70 9.60 2.94 15.36
C ALA A 70 8.53 2.30 16.26
N GLY A 71 7.70 1.40 15.74
CA GLY A 71 6.64 0.71 16.49
C GLY A 71 5.46 1.59 16.92
N ASN A 72 5.43 2.84 16.48
CA ASN A 72 4.32 3.76 16.73
C ASN A 72 4.18 4.78 15.57
N LEU A 73 2.97 5.32 15.41
CA LEU A 73 2.66 6.28 14.35
C LEU A 73 3.49 7.57 14.49
N ALA A 74 3.74 8.02 15.72
CA ALA A 74 4.48 9.26 15.99
C ALA A 74 5.93 9.22 15.46
N GLY A 75 6.62 8.09 15.60
CA GLY A 75 7.97 7.90 15.08
C GLY A 75 8.04 7.55 13.58
N SER A 76 6.90 7.31 12.96
CA SER A 76 6.81 6.93 11.55
C SER A 76 6.43 8.09 10.62
N ARG A 77 6.06 9.26 11.18
CA ARG A 77 5.50 10.41 10.44
C ARG A 77 6.42 10.98 9.37
N ASP A 78 7.71 11.09 9.69
CA ASP A 78 8.69 11.65 8.76
C ASP A 78 8.96 10.72 7.57
N THR A 79 8.39 9.52 7.59
CA THR A 79 8.54 8.53 6.51
C THR A 79 7.38 8.52 5.52
N ASP A 80 6.45 9.49 5.64
CA ASP A 80 5.18 9.47 4.88
C ASP A 80 4.78 10.84 4.33
N THR A 81 5.77 11.68 4.07
CA THR A 81 5.56 12.90 3.29
C THR A 81 5.40 12.58 1.81
N ALA A 82 4.95 13.56 1.03
CA ALA A 82 4.91 13.44 -0.44
C ALA A 82 6.28 13.07 -1.03
N GLU A 83 7.36 13.69 -0.49
CA GLU A 83 8.74 13.40 -0.91
C GLU A 83 9.16 11.96 -0.57
N GLU A 84 8.85 11.49 0.63
CA GLU A 84 9.14 10.11 1.03
C GLU A 84 8.33 9.09 0.23
N THR A 85 7.10 9.43 -0.17
CA THR A 85 6.29 8.60 -1.06
C THR A 85 6.96 8.44 -2.41
N MET A 86 7.51 9.50 -2.98
CA MET A 86 8.28 9.42 -4.24
C MET A 86 9.52 8.53 -4.09
N LYS A 87 10.28 8.66 -3.00
CA LYS A 87 11.43 7.78 -2.72
C LYS A 87 11.01 6.30 -2.61
N LYS A 88 9.87 6.02 -1.98
CA LYS A 88 9.33 4.65 -1.90
C LYS A 88 9.01 4.09 -3.29
N ILE A 89 8.43 4.91 -4.16
CA ILE A 89 8.16 4.52 -5.55
C ILE A 89 9.47 4.24 -6.31
N ASP A 90 10.52 5.02 -6.09
CA ASP A 90 11.82 4.76 -6.70
C ASP A 90 12.41 3.42 -6.22
N TRP A 91 12.29 3.05 -4.94
CA TRP A 91 12.71 1.73 -4.46
C TRP A 91 11.91 0.58 -5.09
N ILE A 92 10.61 0.81 -5.38
CA ILE A 92 9.78 -0.16 -6.10
C ILE A 92 10.27 -0.29 -7.55
N LYS A 93 10.53 0.84 -8.23
CA LYS A 93 11.05 0.88 -9.61
C LYS A 93 12.40 0.15 -9.73
N ASP A 94 13.31 0.42 -8.81
CA ASP A 94 14.64 -0.23 -8.76
C ASP A 94 14.50 -1.75 -8.62
N GLY A 95 13.59 -2.21 -7.77
CA GLY A 95 13.31 -3.63 -7.60
C GLY A 95 12.61 -4.27 -8.79
N ALA A 96 11.71 -3.54 -9.44
CA ALA A 96 10.89 -4.01 -10.55
C ALA A 96 11.65 -4.07 -11.89
N GLY A 97 12.57 -3.13 -12.11
CA GLY A 97 13.23 -2.98 -13.41
C GLY A 97 12.19 -2.80 -14.53
N ASN A 98 12.33 -3.57 -15.60
CA ASN A 98 11.46 -3.45 -16.80
C ASN A 98 10.00 -3.89 -16.57
N ARG A 99 9.66 -4.43 -15.41
CA ARG A 99 8.27 -4.84 -15.11
C ARG A 99 7.47 -3.79 -14.35
N PHE A 100 8.03 -2.62 -14.06
CA PHE A 100 7.36 -1.59 -13.25
C PHE A 100 5.97 -1.22 -13.80
N ASP A 101 5.83 -1.09 -15.10
CA ASP A 101 4.55 -0.77 -15.76
C ASP A 101 3.47 -1.88 -15.63
N GLN A 102 3.84 -3.06 -15.13
CA GLN A 102 2.93 -4.16 -14.86
C GLN A 102 2.49 -4.23 -13.39
N ILE A 103 3.01 -3.32 -12.55
CA ILE A 103 2.71 -3.28 -11.12
C ILE A 103 1.61 -2.26 -10.88
N GLU A 104 0.59 -2.67 -10.13
CA GLU A 104 -0.39 -1.75 -9.58
C GLU A 104 0.11 -1.20 -8.25
N LEU A 105 0.13 0.14 -8.11
CA LEU A 105 0.49 0.79 -6.86
C LEU A 105 -0.77 1.06 -6.03
N GLU A 106 -0.74 0.62 -4.79
CA GLU A 106 -1.82 0.77 -3.81
C GLU A 106 -1.37 1.61 -2.63
N ILE A 107 -2.30 2.41 -2.09
CA ILE A 107 -2.15 3.10 -0.81
C ILE A 107 -3.43 3.00 0.02
N GLY A 108 -3.28 2.72 1.31
CA GLY A 108 -4.39 2.74 2.25
C GLY A 108 -4.75 4.16 2.68
N ALA A 109 -5.98 4.60 2.44
CA ALA A 109 -6.55 5.84 2.99
C ALA A 109 -7.08 5.56 4.41
N TYR A 110 -6.18 5.50 5.39
CA TYR A 110 -6.51 5.10 6.77
C TYR A 110 -7.37 6.12 7.50
N LEU A 111 -7.27 7.39 7.12
CA LEU A 111 -8.12 8.46 7.65
C LEU A 111 -8.90 9.08 6.50
N THR A 112 -10.16 8.68 6.35
CA THR A 112 -11.06 9.24 5.32
C THR A 112 -12.28 9.84 6.00
N ILE A 113 -12.45 11.16 5.85
CA ILE A 113 -13.57 11.92 6.42
C ILE A 113 -14.19 12.79 5.32
N VAL A 114 -15.39 12.43 4.90
CA VAL A 114 -16.18 13.25 3.97
C VAL A 114 -16.86 14.35 4.75
N THR A 115 -16.54 15.61 4.41
CA THR A 115 -17.04 16.79 5.12
C THR A 115 -16.95 18.05 4.25
N ASP A 116 -17.91 18.96 4.40
CA ASP A 116 -17.85 20.29 3.78
C ASP A 116 -16.99 21.28 4.61
N ASN A 117 -16.64 20.90 5.84
CA ASN A 117 -15.86 21.71 6.78
C ASN A 117 -14.43 21.17 6.93
N GLN A 118 -13.71 21.09 5.81
CA GLN A 118 -12.38 20.48 5.77
C GLN A 118 -11.42 21.03 6.84
N LEU A 119 -11.31 22.35 6.95
CA LEU A 119 -10.34 23.00 7.83
C LEU A 119 -10.65 22.72 9.30
N GLU A 120 -11.89 22.91 9.72
CA GLU A 120 -12.34 22.65 11.09
C GLU A 120 -12.14 21.16 11.45
N THR A 121 -12.44 20.26 10.52
CA THR A 121 -12.22 18.82 10.71
C THR A 121 -10.72 18.51 10.86
N ALA A 122 -9.90 19.07 9.99
CA ALA A 122 -8.44 18.87 10.06
C ALA A 122 -7.84 19.46 11.33
N GLU A 123 -8.29 20.62 11.80
CA GLU A 123 -7.89 21.24 13.08
C GLU A 123 -8.24 20.32 14.26
N SER A 124 -9.45 19.78 14.28
CA SER A 124 -9.88 18.86 15.35
C SER A 124 -9.07 17.57 15.40
N MET A 125 -8.64 17.06 14.24
CA MET A 125 -7.89 15.81 14.12
C MET A 125 -6.39 16.01 14.30
N SER A 126 -5.85 17.20 14.00
CA SER A 126 -4.41 17.49 14.02
C SER A 126 -3.77 17.20 15.37
N GLY A 127 -4.41 17.60 16.46
CA GLY A 127 -3.94 17.35 17.82
C GLY A 127 -3.88 15.86 18.17
N MET A 128 -4.89 15.08 17.77
CA MET A 128 -4.95 13.64 18.01
C MET A 128 -3.90 12.89 17.16
N MET A 129 -3.73 13.31 15.91
CA MET A 129 -2.73 12.73 15.01
C MET A 129 -1.32 13.25 15.30
N GLY A 130 -1.19 14.33 16.09
CA GLY A 130 0.07 15.01 16.38
C GLY A 130 0.77 15.55 15.14
N MET A 131 0.02 15.99 14.16
CA MET A 131 0.44 16.62 12.92
C MET A 131 -0.08 18.07 12.89
N SER A 132 0.57 18.96 12.15
CA SER A 132 -0.06 20.23 11.79
C SER A 132 -1.22 19.99 10.81
N VAL A 133 -2.10 20.97 10.66
CA VAL A 133 -3.20 20.90 9.68
C VAL A 133 -2.65 20.67 8.27
N ASP A 134 -1.63 21.41 7.87
CA ASP A 134 -1.00 21.27 6.54
C ASP A 134 -0.38 19.88 6.35
N GLN A 135 0.30 19.35 7.38
CA GLN A 135 0.83 17.99 7.33
C GLN A 135 -0.28 16.96 7.19
N LEU A 136 -1.37 17.12 7.90
CA LEU A 136 -2.50 16.20 7.86
C LEU A 136 -3.21 16.22 6.51
N LEU A 137 -3.44 17.40 5.94
CA LEU A 137 -4.09 17.56 4.62
C LEU A 137 -3.19 17.08 3.47
N SER A 138 -1.88 17.16 3.64
CA SER A 138 -0.91 16.64 2.66
C SER A 138 -0.49 15.17 2.91
N PHE A 139 -0.99 14.56 3.98
CA PHE A 139 -0.63 13.20 4.36
C PHE A 139 -1.20 12.18 3.36
N PRO A 140 -0.36 11.36 2.69
CA PRO A 140 -0.82 10.47 1.63
C PRO A 140 -1.86 9.44 2.05
N HIS A 141 -1.93 9.11 3.34
CA HIS A 141 -2.90 8.18 3.91
C HIS A 141 -4.15 8.87 4.51
N ALA A 142 -4.32 10.17 4.32
CA ALA A 142 -5.50 10.91 4.74
C ALA A 142 -6.24 11.51 3.54
N LEU A 143 -7.57 11.49 3.62
CA LEU A 143 -8.50 12.12 2.69
C LEU A 143 -9.57 12.82 3.53
N ILE A 144 -9.50 14.14 3.64
CA ILE A 144 -10.42 14.95 4.44
C ILE A 144 -10.97 16.06 3.55
N GLY A 145 -12.28 16.10 3.33
CA GLY A 145 -12.92 17.17 2.54
C GLY A 145 -14.23 16.73 1.90
N SER A 146 -14.75 17.54 1.00
CA SER A 146 -15.93 17.19 0.22
C SER A 146 -15.62 16.02 -0.74
N ILE A 147 -16.65 15.41 -1.28
CA ILE A 147 -16.51 14.34 -2.27
C ILE A 147 -15.71 14.82 -3.48
N GLU A 148 -16.02 16.03 -3.97
CA GLU A 148 -15.34 16.65 -5.11
C GLU A 148 -13.84 16.83 -4.81
N TYR A 149 -13.51 17.38 -3.63
CA TYR A 149 -12.12 17.54 -3.20
C TYR A 149 -11.37 16.21 -3.12
N ILE A 150 -12.01 15.18 -2.56
CA ILE A 150 -11.39 13.85 -2.44
C ILE A 150 -11.14 13.24 -3.82
N CYS A 151 -12.10 13.39 -4.75
CA CYS A 151 -11.90 12.93 -6.13
C CYS A 151 -10.72 13.64 -6.80
N GLU A 152 -10.63 14.96 -6.68
CA GLU A 152 -9.52 15.75 -7.22
C GLU A 152 -8.17 15.33 -6.61
N GLU A 153 -8.14 15.08 -5.30
CA GLU A 153 -6.92 14.61 -4.62
C GLU A 153 -6.52 13.19 -5.07
N LEU A 154 -7.45 12.30 -5.32
CA LEU A 154 -7.18 10.97 -5.85
C LEU A 154 -6.64 11.03 -7.28
N GLU A 155 -7.18 11.90 -8.13
CA GLU A 155 -6.67 12.15 -9.48
C GLU A 155 -5.24 12.70 -9.43
N LYS A 156 -4.96 13.70 -8.60
CA LYS A 156 -3.60 14.23 -8.40
C LYS A 156 -2.61 13.15 -7.93
N ARG A 157 -3.02 12.31 -7.00
CA ARG A 157 -2.17 11.20 -6.51
C ARG A 157 -1.90 10.18 -7.60
N ARG A 158 -2.89 9.91 -8.45
CA ARG A 158 -2.70 9.05 -9.62
C ARG A 158 -1.71 9.65 -10.61
N GLU A 159 -1.84 10.95 -10.92
CA GLU A 159 -0.92 11.64 -11.83
C GLU A 159 0.51 11.74 -11.27
N LEU A 160 0.63 12.10 -9.99
CA LEU A 160 1.93 12.35 -9.35
C LEU A 160 2.67 11.06 -9.01
N TYR A 161 1.97 10.06 -8.50
CA TYR A 161 2.55 8.85 -7.93
C TYR A 161 2.30 7.60 -8.77
N GLY A 162 1.36 7.64 -9.72
CA GLY A 162 0.91 6.45 -10.44
C GLY A 162 0.05 5.51 -9.58
N ILE A 163 -0.42 5.96 -8.41
CA ILE A 163 -1.28 5.17 -7.53
C ILE A 163 -2.66 5.03 -8.17
N SER A 164 -3.09 3.80 -8.44
CA SER A 164 -4.38 3.50 -9.08
C SER A 164 -5.32 2.67 -8.21
N TYR A 165 -4.81 2.15 -7.11
CA TYR A 165 -5.60 1.36 -6.16
C TYR A 165 -5.61 2.04 -4.79
N ILE A 166 -6.81 2.30 -4.26
CA ILE A 166 -6.99 2.91 -2.94
C ILE A 166 -7.83 1.96 -2.09
N SER A 167 -7.33 1.61 -0.91
CA SER A 167 -8.12 0.91 0.09
C SER A 167 -8.60 1.87 1.17
N PHE A 168 -9.87 1.73 1.54
CA PHE A 168 -10.51 2.51 2.58
C PHE A 168 -10.76 1.64 3.82
N SER A 169 -10.83 2.27 5.00
CA SER A 169 -11.24 1.56 6.21
C SER A 169 -12.75 1.30 6.23
N ASP A 170 -13.18 0.25 6.93
CA ASP A 170 -14.62 -0.08 7.09
C ASP A 170 -15.43 1.11 7.60
N ASN A 171 -14.86 1.92 8.51
CA ASN A 171 -15.54 3.06 9.12
C ASN A 171 -15.91 4.17 8.10
N SER A 172 -15.24 4.21 6.96
CA SER A 172 -15.52 5.16 5.89
C SER A 172 -16.29 4.55 4.71
N ALA A 173 -16.58 3.26 4.73
CA ALA A 173 -17.14 2.54 3.59
C ALA A 173 -18.40 3.18 3.00
N GLU A 174 -19.37 3.55 3.84
CA GLU A 174 -20.63 4.17 3.39
C GLU A 174 -20.41 5.57 2.82
N SER A 175 -19.53 6.36 3.44
CA SER A 175 -19.28 7.75 3.03
C SER A 175 -18.49 7.88 1.73
N VAL A 176 -17.72 6.85 1.35
CA VAL A 176 -16.92 6.86 0.12
C VAL A 176 -17.63 6.25 -1.10
N ILE A 177 -18.84 5.66 -0.94
CA ILE A 177 -19.62 5.13 -2.06
C ILE A 177 -19.79 6.14 -3.21
N PRO A 178 -20.07 7.43 -2.97
CA PRO A 178 -20.20 8.41 -4.06
C PRO A 178 -18.90 8.66 -4.83
N ILE A 179 -17.73 8.40 -4.23
CA ILE A 179 -16.42 8.58 -4.85
C ILE A 179 -16.15 7.47 -5.89
N VAL A 180 -16.69 6.27 -5.68
CA VAL A 180 -16.44 5.08 -6.51
C VAL A 180 -17.33 5.02 -7.75
N LYS A 181 -18.30 5.90 -7.86
CA LYS A 181 -19.24 5.99 -9.00
C LYS A 181 -18.73 6.90 -10.09
#